data_c6b99d61bf702f8450e2c20129461763
#
_entry.id   c6b99d61bf702f8450e2c20129461763
#
_cell.length_a   1.000
_cell.length_b   1.000
_cell.length_c   1.000
_cell.angle_alpha   90.00
_cell.angle_beta   90.00
_cell.angle_gamma   90.00
#
_symmetry.space_group_name_H-M   'P 1'
#
loop_
_entity.id
_entity.type
_entity.pdbx_description
1 polymer ?
#
loop_
_entity_poly.entity_id
_entity_poly.type
_entity_poly.pdbx_seq_one_letter_code
_entity_poly.pdbx_strand_id
1 'polypeptide(L)'
;LEVPRPTLEILERTRRGESVDPADVVALVNAWRMGAASDAQMSAWCATAGIRGVSQVVASAVATAILAGGDRLELASLGPTADLRSTGGVGDSALVFAASATAAALGVIVASTGTRGLAGVGGILDALDAIPGMQAERSLEQYVLQARDVGIVIAEAGTTLVPAERALADLRESTATADGDLLVAVAAAVRGVSGGAGSLVVEVPGGSGALLVDTDHATAAGELIAAL
;
A
#
# COMPACT_ATOMS: atom_id res chain seq x y z
N LEU A 1 -9.75 -25.03 -15.96
CA LEU A 1 -9.93 -24.56 -14.57
C LEU A 1 -11.35 -24.02 -14.45
N GLU A 2 -12.17 -24.69 -13.65
CA GLU A 2 -13.53 -24.25 -13.39
C GLU A 2 -13.45 -23.07 -12.41
N VAL A 3 -13.90 -21.90 -12.85
CA VAL A 3 -13.89 -20.68 -12.02
C VAL A 3 -14.91 -20.85 -10.89
N PRO A 4 -14.55 -20.61 -9.64
CA PRO A 4 -15.50 -20.66 -8.55
C PRO A 4 -16.68 -19.72 -8.81
N ARG A 5 -17.91 -20.22 -8.75
CA ARG A 5 -19.14 -19.42 -8.96
C ARG A 5 -19.18 -18.16 -8.10
N PRO A 6 -18.77 -18.19 -6.82
CA PRO A 6 -18.72 -16.98 -5.98
C PRO A 6 -17.86 -15.86 -6.56
N THR A 7 -16.70 -16.17 -7.16
CA THR A 7 -15.81 -15.15 -7.76
C THR A 7 -16.51 -14.41 -8.91
N LEU A 8 -17.17 -15.13 -9.82
CA LEU A 8 -17.88 -14.51 -10.94
C LEU A 8 -19.06 -13.66 -10.46
N GLU A 9 -19.78 -14.13 -9.44
CA GLU A 9 -20.91 -13.40 -8.87
C GLU A 9 -20.47 -12.07 -8.24
N ILE A 10 -19.36 -12.06 -7.48
CA ILE A 10 -18.78 -10.85 -6.91
C ILE A 10 -18.41 -9.84 -8.01
N LEU A 11 -17.75 -10.31 -9.08
CA LEU A 11 -17.38 -9.46 -10.21
C LEU A 11 -18.62 -8.87 -10.90
N GLU A 12 -19.66 -9.68 -11.11
CA GLU A 12 -20.87 -9.23 -11.76
C GLU A 12 -21.64 -8.20 -10.92
N ARG A 13 -21.77 -8.42 -9.61
CA ARG A 13 -22.39 -7.47 -8.68
C ARG A 13 -21.63 -6.15 -8.63
N THR A 14 -20.30 -6.21 -8.49
CA THR A 14 -19.46 -4.99 -8.51
C THR A 14 -19.64 -4.23 -9.82
N ARG A 15 -19.61 -4.93 -10.97
CA ARG A 15 -19.81 -4.34 -12.30
C ARG A 15 -21.16 -3.64 -12.45
N ARG A 16 -22.22 -4.19 -11.85
CA ARG A 16 -23.56 -3.59 -11.85
C ARG A 16 -23.70 -2.43 -10.86
N GLY A 17 -22.71 -2.18 -10.02
CA GLY A 17 -22.77 -1.19 -8.94
C GLY A 17 -23.68 -1.63 -7.78
N GLU A 18 -23.90 -2.91 -7.63
CA GLU A 18 -24.62 -3.49 -6.51
C GLU A 18 -23.72 -3.56 -5.29
N SER A 19 -24.33 -3.47 -4.10
CA SER A 19 -23.58 -3.65 -2.84
C SER A 19 -23.00 -5.06 -2.77
N VAL A 20 -21.69 -5.14 -2.50
CA VAL A 20 -20.98 -6.40 -2.27
C VAL A 20 -20.67 -6.51 -0.79
N ASP A 21 -20.90 -7.68 -0.21
CA ASP A 21 -20.54 -7.94 1.18
C ASP A 21 -19.01 -7.88 1.33
N PRO A 22 -18.46 -7.16 2.33
CA PRO A 22 -17.03 -7.17 2.61
C PRO A 22 -16.43 -8.57 2.76
N ALA A 23 -17.18 -9.52 3.32
CA ALA A 23 -16.74 -10.91 3.43
C ALA A 23 -16.56 -11.60 2.07
N ASP A 24 -17.38 -11.28 1.08
CA ASP A 24 -17.24 -11.78 -0.28
C ASP A 24 -15.96 -11.25 -0.93
N VAL A 25 -15.63 -9.97 -0.71
CA VAL A 25 -14.40 -9.37 -1.23
C VAL A 25 -13.16 -9.97 -0.55
N VAL A 26 -13.20 -10.21 0.75
CA VAL A 26 -12.15 -10.97 1.48
C VAL A 26 -11.97 -12.34 0.87
N ALA A 27 -13.08 -13.05 0.56
CA ALA A 27 -13.01 -14.35 -0.09
C ALA A 27 -12.38 -14.29 -1.49
N LEU A 28 -12.67 -13.24 -2.27
CA LEU A 28 -12.04 -12.99 -3.58
C LEU A 28 -10.53 -12.77 -3.45
N VAL A 29 -10.10 -11.88 -2.54
CA VAL A 29 -8.68 -11.59 -2.29
C VAL A 29 -7.94 -12.87 -1.85
N ASN A 30 -8.52 -13.64 -0.95
CA ASN A 30 -7.95 -14.90 -0.50
C ASN A 30 -7.90 -15.95 -1.62
N ALA A 31 -8.94 -16.08 -2.43
CA ALA A 31 -8.96 -16.98 -3.58
C ALA A 31 -7.88 -16.62 -4.59
N TRP A 32 -7.68 -15.31 -4.85
CA TRP A 32 -6.61 -14.83 -5.72
C TRP A 32 -5.22 -15.14 -5.15
N ARG A 33 -4.98 -14.86 -3.88
CA ARG A 33 -3.71 -15.19 -3.20
C ARG A 33 -3.36 -16.67 -3.24
N MET A 34 -4.36 -17.54 -3.19
CA MET A 34 -4.20 -19.01 -3.27
C MET A 34 -4.19 -19.54 -4.71
N GLY A 35 -4.29 -18.67 -5.73
CA GLY A 35 -4.33 -19.08 -7.13
C GLY A 35 -5.66 -19.68 -7.60
N ALA A 36 -6.70 -19.63 -6.77
CA ALA A 36 -8.05 -20.09 -7.13
C ALA A 36 -8.84 -19.06 -7.96
N ALA A 37 -8.57 -17.78 -7.78
CA ALA A 37 -8.96 -16.72 -8.70
C ALA A 37 -7.74 -16.25 -9.50
N SER A 38 -7.93 -15.95 -10.77
CA SER A 38 -6.84 -15.54 -11.67
C SER A 38 -6.55 -14.03 -11.55
N ASP A 39 -5.36 -13.62 -12.02
CA ASP A 39 -4.98 -12.21 -12.15
C ASP A 39 -5.97 -11.43 -13.01
N ALA A 40 -6.50 -12.03 -14.08
CA ALA A 40 -7.52 -11.41 -14.93
C ALA A 40 -8.81 -11.11 -14.15
N GLN A 41 -9.20 -11.97 -13.23
CA GLN A 41 -10.37 -11.76 -12.38
C GLN A 41 -10.13 -10.67 -11.34
N MET A 42 -8.96 -10.69 -10.69
CA MET A 42 -8.59 -9.64 -9.74
C MET A 42 -8.45 -8.28 -10.44
N SER A 43 -7.87 -8.22 -11.65
CA SER A 43 -7.80 -7.00 -12.46
C SER A 43 -9.16 -6.47 -12.84
N ALA A 44 -10.09 -7.35 -13.24
CA ALA A 44 -11.46 -6.97 -13.56
C ALA A 44 -12.17 -6.38 -12.35
N TRP A 45 -11.94 -6.93 -11.15
CA TRP A 45 -12.47 -6.37 -9.90
C TRP A 45 -11.86 -4.99 -9.63
N CYS A 46 -10.53 -4.83 -9.70
CA CYS A 46 -9.85 -3.56 -9.47
C CYS A 46 -10.34 -2.47 -10.44
N ALA A 47 -10.44 -2.79 -11.74
CA ALA A 47 -10.94 -1.85 -12.75
C ALA A 47 -12.37 -1.41 -12.44
N THR A 48 -13.22 -2.37 -12.07
CA THR A 48 -14.62 -2.08 -11.77
C THR A 48 -14.75 -1.29 -10.46
N ALA A 49 -13.97 -1.64 -9.45
CA ALA A 49 -13.91 -0.95 -8.17
C ALA A 49 -13.43 0.50 -8.35
N GLY A 50 -12.41 0.74 -9.20
CA GLY A 50 -11.94 2.10 -9.52
C GLY A 50 -13.01 2.95 -10.20
N ILE A 51 -13.83 2.38 -11.10
CA ILE A 51 -14.91 3.10 -11.80
C ILE A 51 -16.13 3.34 -10.88
N ARG A 52 -16.50 2.36 -10.06
CA ARG A 52 -17.72 2.39 -9.23
C ARG A 52 -17.48 3.01 -7.86
N GLY A 53 -16.24 3.12 -7.45
CA GLY A 53 -15.84 3.43 -6.10
C GLY A 53 -15.86 2.21 -5.18
N VAL A 54 -15.05 2.27 -4.13
CA VAL A 54 -14.96 1.26 -3.07
C VAL A 54 -15.41 1.90 -1.77
N SER A 55 -16.34 1.28 -1.05
CA SER A 55 -16.71 1.78 0.27
C SER A 55 -15.56 1.57 1.26
N GLN A 56 -15.49 2.43 2.27
CA GLN A 56 -14.50 2.34 3.34
C GLN A 56 -14.49 0.98 4.04
N VAL A 57 -15.67 0.39 4.25
CA VAL A 57 -15.80 -0.94 4.87
C VAL A 57 -15.20 -2.03 4.00
N VAL A 58 -15.41 -1.98 2.68
CA VAL A 58 -14.80 -2.92 1.72
C VAL A 58 -13.29 -2.70 1.66
N ALA A 59 -12.82 -1.45 1.61
CA ALA A 59 -11.40 -1.13 1.60
C ALA A 59 -10.68 -1.65 2.86
N SER A 60 -11.26 -1.47 4.06
CA SER A 60 -10.75 -2.03 5.32
C SER A 60 -10.70 -3.56 5.29
N ALA A 61 -11.71 -4.20 4.72
CA ALA A 61 -11.74 -5.65 4.58
C ALA A 61 -10.63 -6.17 3.66
N VAL A 62 -10.37 -5.48 2.54
CA VAL A 62 -9.24 -5.78 1.64
C VAL A 62 -7.92 -5.63 2.37
N ALA A 63 -7.70 -4.53 3.10
CA ALA A 63 -6.48 -4.32 3.88
C ALA A 63 -6.25 -5.45 4.88
N THR A 64 -7.28 -5.85 5.61
CA THR A 64 -7.22 -6.95 6.59
C THR A 64 -6.86 -8.27 5.92
N ALA A 65 -7.46 -8.58 4.76
CA ALA A 65 -7.17 -9.81 4.01
C ALA A 65 -5.72 -9.85 3.49
N ILE A 66 -5.19 -8.72 3.05
CA ILE A 66 -3.80 -8.60 2.60
C ILE A 66 -2.84 -8.78 3.78
N LEU A 67 -3.09 -8.08 4.90
CA LEU A 67 -2.26 -8.14 6.11
C LEU A 67 -2.17 -9.56 6.70
N ALA A 68 -3.23 -10.34 6.60
CA ALA A 68 -3.27 -11.72 7.12
C ALA A 68 -2.29 -12.69 6.44
N GLY A 69 -1.69 -12.31 5.31
CA GLY A 69 -0.82 -13.18 4.52
C GLY A 69 0.61 -12.72 4.36
N GLY A 70 1.04 -11.71 5.11
CA GLY A 70 2.41 -11.19 5.08
C GLY A 70 3.07 -11.24 6.46
N ASP A 71 4.40 -11.11 6.45
CA ASP A 71 5.18 -10.90 7.66
C ASP A 71 4.95 -9.48 8.21
N ARG A 72 5.26 -9.30 9.48
CA ARG A 72 5.32 -7.99 10.12
C ARG A 72 6.67 -7.79 10.76
N LEU A 73 7.21 -6.59 10.66
CA LEU A 73 8.42 -6.22 11.37
C LEU A 73 8.09 -5.87 12.82
N GLU A 74 9.00 -6.20 13.74
CA GLU A 74 8.93 -5.87 15.15
C GLU A 74 10.03 -4.88 15.48
N LEU A 75 9.74 -3.58 15.42
CA LEU A 75 10.69 -2.51 15.64
C LEU A 75 10.64 -1.89 17.05
N ALA A 76 9.72 -2.33 17.89
CA ALA A 76 9.49 -1.77 19.24
C ALA A 76 10.75 -1.79 20.13
N SER A 77 11.63 -2.77 19.94
CA SER A 77 12.88 -2.88 20.69
C SER A 77 13.93 -1.81 20.34
N LEU A 78 13.76 -1.10 19.24
CA LEU A 78 14.70 -0.06 18.79
C LEU A 78 14.46 1.29 19.50
N GLY A 79 13.31 1.47 20.15
CA GLY A 79 12.90 2.73 20.78
C GLY A 79 11.82 3.47 19.98
N PRO A 80 11.74 4.81 20.04
CA PRO A 80 10.75 5.57 19.27
C PRO A 80 10.98 5.41 17.76
N THR A 81 10.04 4.77 17.06
CA THR A 81 10.10 4.54 15.62
C THR A 81 8.92 5.20 14.92
N ALA A 82 9.15 5.71 13.72
CA ALA A 82 8.11 6.26 12.85
C ALA A 82 8.25 5.75 11.43
N ASP A 83 7.12 5.54 10.78
CA ASP A 83 7.01 5.34 9.35
C ASP A 83 6.36 6.60 8.74
N LEU A 84 7.04 7.22 7.81
CA LEU A 84 6.57 8.40 7.08
C LEU A 84 6.38 8.03 5.62
N ARG A 85 5.17 8.22 5.12
CA ARG A 85 4.81 7.85 3.74
C ARG A 85 3.77 8.77 3.14
N SER A 86 3.55 8.63 1.84
CA SER A 86 2.46 9.27 1.12
C SER A 86 1.58 8.22 0.44
N THR A 87 0.33 8.57 0.16
CA THR A 87 -0.54 7.77 -0.71
C THR A 87 -0.18 7.91 -2.19
N GLY A 88 0.70 8.84 -2.54
CA GLY A 88 1.25 9.05 -3.87
C GLY A 88 0.77 10.32 -4.55
N GLY A 89 1.68 10.93 -5.28
CA GLY A 89 1.45 12.16 -6.02
C GLY A 89 2.75 12.76 -6.54
N VAL A 90 2.64 13.81 -7.35
CA VAL A 90 3.80 14.49 -7.90
C VAL A 90 4.48 15.33 -6.81
N GLY A 91 5.74 14.99 -6.49
CA GLY A 91 6.57 15.74 -5.54
C GLY A 91 6.46 15.30 -4.09
N ASP A 92 5.62 14.32 -3.75
CA ASP A 92 5.44 13.80 -2.40
C ASP A 92 6.70 13.15 -1.82
N SER A 93 7.50 12.48 -2.64
CA SER A 93 8.77 11.87 -2.22
C SER A 93 9.72 12.89 -1.59
N ALA A 94 9.76 14.12 -2.09
CA ALA A 94 10.62 15.17 -1.54
C ALA A 94 10.20 15.54 -0.11
N LEU A 95 8.90 15.63 0.16
CA LEU A 95 8.38 15.88 1.51
C LEU A 95 8.70 14.73 2.45
N VAL A 96 8.48 13.49 2.03
CA VAL A 96 8.80 12.30 2.84
C VAL A 96 10.29 12.25 3.17
N PHE A 97 11.19 12.54 2.24
CA PHE A 97 12.64 12.59 2.51
C PHE A 97 13.00 13.67 3.51
N ALA A 98 12.50 14.91 3.33
CA ALA A 98 12.78 16.01 4.23
C ALA A 98 12.26 15.76 5.64
N ALA A 99 11.02 15.27 5.76
CA ALA A 99 10.42 14.93 7.05
C ALA A 99 11.16 13.77 7.73
N SER A 100 11.52 12.72 6.98
CA SER A 100 12.26 11.57 7.48
C SER A 100 13.65 11.96 8.02
N ALA A 101 14.41 12.77 7.27
CA ALA A 101 15.71 13.25 7.70
C ALA A 101 15.60 14.14 8.94
N THR A 102 14.56 14.99 9.01
CA THR A 102 14.31 15.86 10.16
C THR A 102 13.97 15.04 11.40
N ALA A 103 13.07 14.06 11.28
CA ALA A 103 12.68 13.19 12.40
C ALA A 103 13.88 12.38 12.92
N ALA A 104 14.70 11.85 12.01
CA ALA A 104 15.92 11.12 12.39
C ALA A 104 16.92 12.03 13.12
N ALA A 105 17.10 13.27 12.67
CA ALA A 105 17.97 14.25 13.33
C ALA A 105 17.47 14.63 14.74
N LEU A 106 16.17 14.46 15.02
CA LEU A 106 15.56 14.68 16.34
C LEU A 106 15.56 13.40 17.21
N GLY A 107 16.18 12.31 16.77
CA GLY A 107 16.33 11.07 17.53
C GLY A 107 15.19 10.07 17.39
N VAL A 108 14.28 10.28 16.42
CA VAL A 108 13.28 9.28 16.05
C VAL A 108 13.88 8.35 14.99
N ILE A 109 13.79 7.05 15.20
CA ILE A 109 14.20 6.09 14.18
C ILE A 109 13.15 6.04 13.09
N VAL A 110 13.51 6.45 11.86
CA VAL A 110 12.59 6.39 10.72
C VAL A 110 12.78 5.08 9.97
N ALA A 111 11.71 4.30 9.88
CA ALA A 111 11.70 3.01 9.24
C ALA A 111 10.49 2.92 8.30
N SER A 112 10.69 3.30 7.04
CA SER A 112 9.62 3.37 6.04
C SER A 112 9.82 2.34 4.93
N THR A 113 8.80 1.53 4.68
CA THR A 113 8.80 0.64 3.52
C THR A 113 8.34 1.41 2.28
N GLY A 114 9.19 1.48 1.28
CA GLY A 114 8.92 2.22 0.05
C GLY A 114 8.21 1.41 -1.03
N THR A 115 7.76 2.12 -2.07
CA THR A 115 7.24 1.54 -3.31
C THR A 115 7.94 2.15 -4.52
N ARG A 116 7.97 1.40 -5.61
CA ARG A 116 8.23 1.94 -6.93
C ARG A 116 6.98 2.67 -7.45
N GLY A 117 7.15 3.43 -8.55
CA GLY A 117 6.08 4.26 -9.09
C GLY A 117 4.85 3.47 -9.49
N LEU A 118 3.71 4.14 -9.38
CA LEU A 118 2.39 3.67 -9.81
C LEU A 118 1.76 4.72 -10.72
N ALA A 119 0.98 4.30 -11.71
CA ALA A 119 0.23 5.18 -12.61
C ALA A 119 1.11 6.22 -13.34
N GLY A 120 2.35 5.87 -13.66
CA GLY A 120 3.30 6.76 -14.35
C GLY A 120 3.90 7.86 -13.46
N VAL A 121 3.65 7.82 -12.15
CA VAL A 121 4.27 8.71 -11.15
C VAL A 121 5.41 7.93 -10.48
N GLY A 122 6.62 8.51 -10.40
CA GLY A 122 7.76 7.91 -9.72
C GLY A 122 7.48 7.71 -8.24
N GLY A 123 7.81 6.53 -7.71
CA GLY A 123 7.71 6.21 -6.29
C GLY A 123 8.97 6.64 -5.52
N ILE A 124 8.92 6.49 -4.20
CA ILE A 124 10.04 6.88 -3.34
C ILE A 124 11.30 6.03 -3.61
N LEU A 125 11.13 4.75 -4.01
CA LEU A 125 12.27 3.89 -4.35
C LEU A 125 12.93 4.32 -5.67
N ASP A 126 12.14 4.79 -6.65
CA ASP A 126 12.68 5.31 -7.91
C ASP A 126 13.50 6.58 -7.67
N ALA A 127 13.08 7.43 -6.73
CA ALA A 127 13.84 8.59 -6.32
C ALA A 127 15.15 8.21 -5.59
N LEU A 128 15.14 7.14 -4.78
CA LEU A 128 16.33 6.61 -4.13
C LEU A 128 17.33 6.02 -5.15
N ASP A 129 16.87 5.33 -6.18
CA ASP A 129 17.71 4.75 -7.22
C ASP A 129 18.49 5.84 -8.02
N ALA A 130 18.01 7.09 -8.01
CA ALA A 130 18.72 8.21 -8.61
C ALA A 130 19.95 8.67 -7.79
N ILE A 131 20.09 8.22 -6.54
CA ILE A 131 21.22 8.56 -5.68
C ILE A 131 22.35 7.55 -5.88
N PRO A 132 23.55 7.95 -6.35
CA PRO A 132 24.64 7.02 -6.60
C PRO A 132 25.03 6.21 -5.36
N GLY A 133 25.02 4.87 -5.49
CA GLY A 133 25.40 3.95 -4.42
C GLY A 133 24.25 3.59 -3.45
N MET A 134 23.09 4.21 -3.58
CA MET A 134 21.90 3.77 -2.84
C MET A 134 21.41 2.42 -3.35
N GLN A 135 20.87 1.64 -2.44
CA GLN A 135 20.22 0.36 -2.74
C GLN A 135 18.81 0.43 -2.15
N ALA A 136 17.81 0.47 -3.03
CA ALA A 136 16.41 0.59 -2.63
C ALA A 136 15.83 -0.71 -2.06
N GLU A 137 16.46 -1.85 -2.33
CA GLU A 137 16.02 -3.16 -1.84
C GLU A 137 16.91 -3.64 -0.69
N ARG A 138 16.31 -4.18 0.37
CA ARG A 138 16.97 -4.72 1.55
C ARG A 138 16.34 -6.04 1.97
N SER A 139 17.14 -6.97 2.50
CA SER A 139 16.56 -8.06 3.28
C SER A 139 15.95 -7.50 4.57
N LEU A 140 15.02 -8.24 5.20
CA LEU A 140 14.45 -7.81 6.49
C LEU A 140 15.54 -7.55 7.54
N GLU A 141 16.57 -8.39 7.61
CA GLU A 141 17.69 -8.21 8.50
C GLU A 141 18.47 -6.91 8.22
N GLN A 142 18.82 -6.66 6.95
CA GLN A 142 19.50 -5.43 6.54
C GLN A 142 18.69 -4.17 6.84
N TYR A 143 17.37 -4.26 6.65
CA TYR A 143 16.44 -3.18 6.95
C TYR A 143 16.47 -2.82 8.43
N VAL A 144 16.32 -3.82 9.31
CA VAL A 144 16.35 -3.62 10.78
C VAL A 144 17.73 -3.13 11.25
N LEU A 145 18.81 -3.70 10.72
CA LEU A 145 20.18 -3.25 11.03
C LEU A 145 20.40 -1.78 10.65
N GLN A 146 19.99 -1.37 9.46
CA GLN A 146 20.12 0.02 9.03
C GLN A 146 19.25 0.97 9.88
N ALA A 147 18.01 0.59 10.21
CA ALA A 147 17.17 1.36 11.11
C ALA A 147 17.86 1.59 12.46
N ARG A 148 18.44 0.54 13.04
CA ARG A 148 19.15 0.59 14.32
C ARG A 148 20.44 1.41 14.28
N ASP A 149 21.27 1.17 13.27
CA ASP A 149 22.67 1.68 13.25
C ASP A 149 22.76 3.09 12.66
N VAL A 150 21.84 3.46 11.76
CA VAL A 150 21.82 4.75 11.05
C VAL A 150 20.70 5.67 11.54
N GLY A 151 19.63 5.11 12.11
CA GLY A 151 18.45 5.87 12.55
C GLY A 151 17.47 6.21 11.42
N ILE A 152 17.77 5.83 10.17
CA ILE A 152 16.87 6.02 9.04
C ILE A 152 17.03 4.88 8.03
N VAL A 153 15.93 4.31 7.62
CA VAL A 153 15.83 3.39 6.49
C VAL A 153 14.56 3.66 5.69
N ILE A 154 14.72 3.84 4.39
CA ILE A 154 13.62 3.90 3.42
C ILE A 154 14.03 2.92 2.33
N ALA A 155 13.34 1.78 2.26
CA ALA A 155 13.70 0.71 1.34
C ALA A 155 12.50 -0.24 1.12
N GLU A 156 12.56 -1.06 0.10
CA GLU A 156 11.75 -2.24 0.02
C GLU A 156 12.32 -3.30 0.97
N ALA A 157 11.53 -3.76 1.93
CA ALA A 157 11.97 -4.65 3.00
C ALA A 157 11.54 -6.10 2.72
N GLY A 158 12.39 -6.85 2.03
CA GLY A 158 12.15 -8.26 1.72
C GLY A 158 10.94 -8.52 0.82
N THR A 159 10.81 -9.75 0.34
CA THR A 159 9.70 -10.16 -0.52
C THR A 159 8.50 -10.73 0.25
N THR A 160 8.66 -10.96 1.55
CA THR A 160 7.66 -11.63 2.40
C THR A 160 6.83 -10.66 3.24
N LEU A 161 7.24 -9.39 3.33
CA LEU A 161 6.61 -8.44 4.22
C LEU A 161 5.12 -8.20 3.88
N VAL A 162 4.80 -7.96 2.63
CA VAL A 162 3.41 -7.80 2.13
C VAL A 162 3.26 -8.33 0.70
N PRO A 163 3.48 -9.62 0.47
CA PRO A 163 3.55 -10.16 -0.89
C PRO A 163 2.27 -9.94 -1.70
N ALA A 164 1.11 -10.00 -1.06
CA ALA A 164 -0.17 -9.80 -1.73
C ALA A 164 -0.40 -8.33 -2.13
N GLU A 165 0.06 -7.36 -1.34
CA GLU A 165 -0.02 -5.94 -1.70
C GLU A 165 0.89 -5.63 -2.87
N ARG A 166 2.13 -6.17 -2.87
CA ARG A 166 3.06 -6.01 -3.98
C ARG A 166 2.48 -6.57 -5.28
N ALA A 167 1.98 -7.81 -5.25
CA ALA A 167 1.35 -8.43 -6.40
C ALA A 167 0.12 -7.64 -6.89
N LEU A 168 -0.67 -7.08 -5.97
CA LEU A 168 -1.81 -6.24 -6.31
C LEU A 168 -1.37 -4.91 -6.95
N ALA A 169 -0.29 -4.30 -6.45
CA ALA A 169 0.27 -3.08 -7.02
C ALA A 169 0.78 -3.33 -8.44
N ASP A 170 1.56 -4.39 -8.67
CA ASP A 170 2.06 -4.78 -9.99
C ASP A 170 0.91 -5.06 -10.97
N LEU A 171 -0.13 -5.72 -10.49
CA LEU A 171 -1.33 -6.01 -11.28
C LEU A 171 -2.07 -4.73 -11.68
N ARG A 172 -2.28 -3.82 -10.74
CA ARG A 172 -2.97 -2.54 -10.98
C ARG A 172 -2.16 -1.63 -11.92
N GLU A 173 -0.83 -1.61 -11.78
CA GLU A 173 0.04 -0.87 -12.69
C GLU A 173 -0.07 -1.41 -14.13
N SER A 174 0.04 -2.73 -14.29
CA SER A 174 -0.03 -3.37 -15.61
C SER A 174 -1.38 -3.23 -16.32
N THR A 175 -2.44 -2.94 -15.56
CA THR A 175 -3.82 -2.79 -16.07
C THR A 175 -4.33 -1.35 -16.03
N ALA A 176 -3.45 -0.37 -15.71
CA ALA A 176 -3.80 1.05 -15.58
C ALA A 176 -4.99 1.30 -14.62
N THR A 177 -5.00 0.61 -13.48
CA THR A 177 -6.02 0.74 -12.42
C THR A 177 -5.41 1.14 -11.07
N ALA A 178 -4.24 1.79 -11.10
CA ALA A 178 -3.47 2.09 -9.90
C ALA A 178 -3.92 3.36 -9.16
N ASP A 179 -4.73 4.20 -9.78
CA ASP A 179 -5.17 5.49 -9.24
C ASP A 179 -6.69 5.56 -9.03
N GLY A 180 -7.13 6.64 -8.43
CA GLY A 180 -8.54 7.07 -8.42
C GLY A 180 -9.45 6.40 -7.40
N ASP A 181 -8.98 5.50 -6.55
CA ASP A 181 -9.82 4.80 -5.57
C ASP A 181 -9.18 4.64 -4.17
N LEU A 182 -9.96 4.18 -3.18
CA LEU A 182 -9.50 3.93 -1.82
C LEU A 182 -8.48 2.78 -1.71
N LEU A 183 -8.26 1.98 -2.75
CA LEU A 183 -7.24 0.93 -2.73
C LEU A 183 -5.82 1.52 -2.70
N VAL A 184 -5.65 2.78 -3.09
CA VAL A 184 -4.40 3.54 -2.88
C VAL A 184 -4.11 3.70 -1.38
N ALA A 185 -5.13 4.04 -0.60
CA ALA A 185 -5.01 4.15 0.85
C ALA A 185 -4.78 2.78 1.52
N VAL A 186 -5.41 1.73 1.00
CA VAL A 186 -5.16 0.34 1.44
C VAL A 186 -3.68 -0.01 1.31
N ALA A 187 -3.06 0.30 0.18
CA ALA A 187 -1.64 0.04 -0.04
C ALA A 187 -0.76 0.77 0.99
N ALA A 188 -1.02 2.06 1.23
CA ALA A 188 -0.28 2.86 2.20
C ALA A 188 -0.45 2.31 3.63
N ALA A 189 -1.69 2.00 4.04
CA ALA A 189 -1.99 1.46 5.36
C ALA A 189 -1.36 0.09 5.61
N VAL A 190 -1.52 -0.83 4.66
CA VAL A 190 -0.99 -2.20 4.75
C VAL A 190 0.53 -2.19 4.92
N ARG A 191 1.24 -1.40 4.12
CA ARG A 191 2.70 -1.27 4.22
C ARG A 191 3.12 -0.63 5.54
N GLY A 192 2.39 0.40 6.02
CA GLY A 192 2.65 1.05 7.30
C GLY A 192 2.51 0.10 8.48
N VAL A 193 1.41 -0.62 8.54
CA VAL A 193 1.14 -1.61 9.60
C VAL A 193 2.16 -2.76 9.57
N SER A 194 2.50 -3.26 8.37
CA SER A 194 3.47 -4.36 8.23
C SER A 194 4.90 -3.92 8.53
N GLY A 195 5.23 -2.64 8.33
CA GLY A 195 6.52 -2.06 8.64
C GLY A 195 6.83 -2.00 10.14
N GLY A 196 5.84 -2.16 11.02
CA GLY A 196 6.04 -2.37 12.47
C GLY A 196 6.57 -1.15 13.22
N ALA A 197 6.53 0.04 12.64
CA ALA A 197 6.91 1.27 13.33
C ALA A 197 5.88 1.63 14.41
N GLY A 198 6.34 2.24 15.51
CA GLY A 198 5.48 2.64 16.63
C GLY A 198 4.51 3.77 16.30
N SER A 199 4.82 4.55 15.25
CA SER A 199 3.95 5.63 14.74
C SER A 199 3.91 5.59 13.22
N LEU A 200 2.74 5.80 12.65
CA LEU A 200 2.53 5.92 11.20
C LEU A 200 2.06 7.34 10.89
N VAL A 201 2.79 8.03 10.02
CA VAL A 201 2.42 9.34 9.49
C VAL A 201 2.22 9.20 7.99
N VAL A 202 1.02 9.46 7.52
CA VAL A 202 0.68 9.34 6.10
C VAL A 202 0.22 10.69 5.57
N GLU A 203 0.93 11.18 4.57
CA GLU A 203 0.47 12.27 3.73
C GLU A 203 -0.58 11.75 2.76
N VAL A 204 -1.72 12.41 2.70
CA VAL A 204 -2.82 12.04 1.80
C VAL A 204 -3.11 13.22 0.89
N PRO A 205 -2.33 13.40 -0.19
CA PRO A 205 -2.58 14.48 -1.14
C PRO A 205 -3.87 14.21 -1.92
N GLY A 206 -4.58 15.27 -2.27
CA GLY A 206 -5.76 15.25 -3.12
C GLY A 206 -5.67 16.28 -4.24
N GLY A 207 -6.29 16.02 -5.37
CA GLY A 207 -6.35 16.92 -6.51
C GLY A 207 -5.47 16.52 -7.71
N SER A 208 -5.33 17.42 -8.68
CA SER A 208 -4.55 17.16 -9.88
C SER A 208 -3.07 16.91 -9.54
N GLY A 209 -2.52 15.78 -9.95
CA GLY A 209 -1.15 15.37 -9.62
C GLY A 209 -1.06 14.44 -8.41
N ALA A 210 -2.14 14.21 -7.68
CA ALA A 210 -2.26 13.16 -6.67
C ALA A 210 -2.89 11.90 -7.26
N LEU A 211 -2.66 10.73 -6.64
CA LEU A 211 -3.37 9.50 -7.00
C LEU A 211 -4.84 9.54 -6.54
N LEU A 212 -5.15 10.34 -5.52
CA LEU A 212 -6.52 10.63 -5.10
C LEU A 212 -6.97 11.96 -5.72
N VAL A 213 -7.91 11.88 -6.65
CA VAL A 213 -8.24 13.01 -7.54
C VAL A 213 -9.02 14.15 -6.89
N ASP A 214 -9.65 13.92 -5.75
CA ASP A 214 -10.42 14.95 -5.03
C ASP A 214 -10.26 14.88 -3.50
N THR A 215 -10.72 15.92 -2.81
CA THR A 215 -10.60 16.05 -1.36
C THR A 215 -11.48 15.09 -0.58
N ASP A 216 -12.60 14.63 -1.15
CA ASP A 216 -13.50 13.70 -0.49
C ASP A 216 -12.87 12.31 -0.44
N HIS A 217 -12.25 11.87 -1.55
CA HIS A 217 -11.46 10.65 -1.57
C HIS A 217 -10.25 10.73 -0.65
N ALA A 218 -9.54 11.86 -0.60
CA ALA A 218 -8.42 12.05 0.30
C ALA A 218 -8.85 12.00 1.78
N THR A 219 -9.99 12.58 2.12
CA THR A 219 -10.57 12.50 3.47
C THR A 219 -10.93 11.07 3.85
N ALA A 220 -11.66 10.36 2.97
CA ALA A 220 -12.03 8.98 3.19
C ALA A 220 -10.80 8.04 3.31
N ALA A 221 -9.74 8.32 2.56
CA ALA A 221 -8.47 7.62 2.65
C ALA A 221 -7.78 7.83 4.01
N GLY A 222 -7.76 9.07 4.51
CA GLY A 222 -7.23 9.40 5.83
C GLY A 222 -7.99 8.69 6.95
N GLU A 223 -9.31 8.68 6.90
CA GLU A 223 -10.17 7.97 7.85
C GLU A 223 -9.93 6.44 7.82
N LEU A 224 -9.78 5.87 6.62
CA LEU A 224 -9.46 4.44 6.45
C LEU A 224 -8.12 4.09 7.11
N ILE A 225 -7.07 4.88 6.84
CA ILE A 225 -5.73 4.64 7.39
C ILE A 225 -5.74 4.75 8.92
N ALA A 226 -6.47 5.72 9.46
CA ALA A 226 -6.58 5.90 10.91
C ALA A 226 -7.38 4.80 11.62
N ALA A 227 -8.19 4.04 10.89
CA ALA A 227 -9.03 2.96 11.43
C ALA A 227 -8.35 1.57 11.39
N LEU A 228 -7.21 1.42 10.72
CA LEU A 228 -6.44 0.18 10.58
C LEU A 228 -5.26 0.10 11.56
#